data_5b6ec430447067b55d007d9c68838d74
#
_entry.id   5b6ec430447067b55d007d9c68838d74
#
_cell.length_a   1.000
_cell.length_b   1.000
_cell.length_c   1.000
_cell.angle_alpha   90.00
_cell.angle_beta   90.00
_cell.angle_gamma   90.00
#
_symmetry.space_group_name_H-M   'P 1'
#
loop_
_entity.id
_entity.type
_entity.pdbx_description
1 polymer ?
#
loop_
_entity_poly.entity_id
_entity_poly.type
_entity_poly.pdbx_seq_one_letter_code
_entity_poly.pdbx_strand_id
1 'polypeptide(L)'
;MLFDTHAHYDDEAFDPDRREVLAGLPQKGVGLVVDPGCTLTSSEKAVALAAEFPHVYAAVGLHPENCHDFQPEQIEHLRQLAQREKVVAIGEVGLDYYWEENPPRALQQEVLRRQLALAEELKLPVIFHDREAHGDSLAIVREFPAVRGVFHCFSGSVEMAEELLKLGWMLSFNGAITFKNARKAPEVIAAVPLERMMVETDAPYLTPVPFRGKRNDSGYVHLVAEKIAQLKGLPAEQVERQTWENGIRFFGIPQE
;
A
#
# COMPACT_ATOMS: atom_id res chain seq x y z
N MET A 1 -4.07 -18.69 -3.66
CA MET A 1 -4.84 -17.44 -3.45
C MET A 1 -3.88 -16.27 -3.36
N LEU A 2 -4.32 -15.09 -3.79
CA LEU A 2 -3.53 -13.87 -3.82
C LEU A 2 -3.98 -12.90 -2.72
N PHE A 3 -3.04 -12.07 -2.26
CA PHE A 3 -3.28 -10.99 -1.33
C PHE A 3 -2.95 -9.66 -2.04
N ASP A 4 -3.97 -8.85 -2.27
CA ASP A 4 -3.81 -7.48 -2.75
C ASP A 4 -3.56 -6.56 -1.55
N THR A 5 -2.32 -6.13 -1.38
CA THR A 5 -1.92 -5.39 -0.17
C THR A 5 -2.26 -3.90 -0.20
N HIS A 6 -2.85 -3.39 -1.30
CA HIS A 6 -3.22 -1.98 -1.44
C HIS A 6 -4.23 -1.78 -2.59
N ALA A 7 -5.48 -1.49 -2.26
CA ALA A 7 -6.53 -1.16 -3.23
C ALA A 7 -7.61 -0.28 -2.59
N HIS A 8 -7.95 0.84 -3.24
CA HIS A 8 -8.89 1.84 -2.75
C HIS A 8 -10.33 1.51 -3.13
N TYR A 9 -10.94 0.57 -2.43
CA TYR A 9 -12.35 0.26 -2.62
C TYR A 9 -13.28 1.31 -1.99
N ASP A 10 -12.77 2.22 -1.18
CA ASP A 10 -13.46 3.42 -0.70
C ASP A 10 -13.65 4.50 -1.78
N ASP A 11 -12.89 4.44 -2.89
CA ASP A 11 -12.91 5.39 -3.99
C ASP A 11 -14.27 5.43 -4.73
N GLU A 12 -14.69 6.64 -5.18
CA GLU A 12 -15.96 6.88 -5.88
C GLU A 12 -16.10 6.09 -7.20
N ALA A 13 -14.97 5.73 -7.83
CA ALA A 13 -14.98 4.91 -9.04
C ALA A 13 -15.64 3.54 -8.82
N PHE A 14 -15.72 3.09 -7.57
CA PHE A 14 -16.42 1.85 -7.20
C PHE A 14 -17.85 2.06 -6.71
N ASP A 15 -18.35 3.28 -6.55
CA ASP A 15 -19.71 3.53 -6.03
C ASP A 15 -20.82 2.74 -6.76
N PRO A 16 -20.76 2.54 -8.10
CA PRO A 16 -21.82 1.83 -8.80
C PRO A 16 -21.92 0.33 -8.48
N ASP A 17 -20.78 -0.33 -8.13
CA ASP A 17 -20.70 -1.80 -8.05
C ASP A 17 -19.70 -2.32 -6.98
N ARG A 18 -19.27 -1.48 -6.05
CA ARG A 18 -18.28 -1.80 -5.00
C ARG A 18 -18.56 -3.14 -4.30
N ARG A 19 -19.80 -3.33 -3.86
CA ARG A 19 -20.18 -4.54 -3.13
C ARG A 19 -20.14 -5.79 -3.99
N GLU A 20 -20.55 -5.67 -5.26
CA GLU A 20 -20.51 -6.78 -6.22
C GLU A 20 -19.07 -7.16 -6.53
N VAL A 21 -18.21 -6.16 -6.78
CA VAL A 21 -16.78 -6.38 -7.03
C VAL A 21 -16.14 -7.06 -5.83
N LEU A 22 -16.28 -6.52 -4.62
CA LEU A 22 -15.70 -7.10 -3.40
C LEU A 22 -16.19 -8.53 -3.15
N ALA A 23 -17.51 -8.78 -3.25
CA ALA A 23 -18.08 -10.12 -3.07
C ALA A 23 -17.57 -11.13 -4.11
N GLY A 24 -17.18 -10.66 -5.30
CA GLY A 24 -16.66 -11.48 -6.40
C GLY A 24 -15.16 -11.81 -6.32
N LEU A 25 -14.39 -11.17 -5.44
CA LEU A 25 -12.92 -11.34 -5.38
C LEU A 25 -12.46 -12.76 -5.05
N PRO A 26 -13.09 -13.50 -4.10
CA PRO A 26 -12.67 -14.86 -3.81
C PRO A 26 -12.78 -15.80 -5.02
N GLN A 27 -13.80 -15.60 -5.88
CA GLN A 27 -13.96 -16.38 -7.12
C GLN A 27 -12.89 -16.04 -8.18
N LYS A 28 -12.27 -14.85 -8.07
CA LYS A 28 -11.12 -14.45 -8.90
C LYS A 28 -9.77 -14.89 -8.32
N GLY A 29 -9.77 -15.67 -7.22
CA GLY A 29 -8.55 -16.15 -6.57
C GLY A 29 -7.88 -15.14 -5.61
N VAL A 30 -8.54 -14.01 -5.31
CA VAL A 30 -8.09 -13.02 -4.32
C VAL A 30 -8.68 -13.38 -2.96
N GLY A 31 -7.82 -13.75 -2.03
CA GLY A 31 -8.24 -14.17 -0.70
C GLY A 31 -8.27 -13.04 0.33
N LEU A 32 -7.45 -12.00 0.14
CA LEU A 32 -7.36 -10.85 1.06
C LEU A 32 -7.09 -9.56 0.29
N VAL A 33 -7.58 -8.46 0.87
CA VAL A 33 -7.33 -7.08 0.39
C VAL A 33 -7.10 -6.18 1.59
N VAL A 34 -6.18 -5.21 1.48
CA VAL A 34 -6.10 -4.04 2.37
C VAL A 34 -6.59 -2.81 1.62
N ASP A 35 -7.57 -2.13 2.20
CA ASP A 35 -8.15 -0.86 1.72
C ASP A 35 -7.58 0.29 2.57
N PRO A 36 -6.65 1.12 2.05
CA PRO A 36 -6.05 2.21 2.81
C PRO A 36 -6.84 3.51 2.65
N GLY A 37 -7.19 4.14 3.76
CA GLY A 37 -7.79 5.47 3.75
C GLY A 37 -6.78 6.57 3.46
N CYS A 38 -7.21 7.58 2.70
CA CYS A 38 -6.41 8.76 2.34
C CYS A 38 -6.83 10.04 3.10
N THR A 39 -8.01 10.01 3.74
CA THR A 39 -8.61 11.06 4.58
C THR A 39 -9.28 10.40 5.77
N LEU A 40 -9.77 11.18 6.74
CA LEU A 40 -10.60 10.62 7.82
C LEU A 40 -11.86 9.95 7.27
N THR A 41 -12.54 10.60 6.32
CA THR A 41 -13.77 10.07 5.72
C THR A 41 -13.51 8.77 4.94
N SER A 42 -12.43 8.71 4.15
CA SER A 42 -12.07 7.49 3.43
C SER A 42 -11.61 6.38 4.38
N SER A 43 -10.87 6.72 5.45
CA SER A 43 -10.52 5.79 6.51
C SER A 43 -11.76 5.19 7.21
N GLU A 44 -12.78 5.99 7.49
CA GLU A 44 -14.06 5.50 8.03
C GLU A 44 -14.77 4.55 7.07
N LYS A 45 -14.75 4.86 5.75
CA LYS A 45 -15.30 3.96 4.71
C LYS A 45 -14.54 2.64 4.64
N ALA A 46 -13.19 2.69 4.61
CA ALA A 46 -12.36 1.49 4.60
C ALA A 46 -12.63 0.59 5.81
N VAL A 47 -12.74 1.17 7.02
CA VAL A 47 -13.13 0.45 8.24
C VAL A 47 -14.51 -0.18 8.11
N ALA A 48 -15.48 0.52 7.53
CA ALA A 48 -16.83 -0.03 7.29
C ALA A 48 -16.81 -1.21 6.31
N LEU A 49 -16.04 -1.11 5.23
CA LEU A 49 -15.87 -2.21 4.27
C LEU A 49 -15.17 -3.42 4.90
N ALA A 50 -14.16 -3.19 5.72
CA ALA A 50 -13.50 -4.26 6.47
C ALA A 50 -14.46 -4.98 7.44
N ALA A 51 -15.39 -4.26 8.05
CA ALA A 51 -16.42 -4.87 8.91
C ALA A 51 -17.47 -5.66 8.11
N GLU A 52 -17.76 -5.26 6.86
CA GLU A 52 -18.76 -5.90 6.01
C GLU A 52 -18.23 -7.17 5.31
N PHE A 53 -16.96 -7.15 4.85
CA PHE A 53 -16.39 -8.23 4.04
C PHE A 53 -15.31 -9.00 4.82
N PRO A 54 -15.38 -10.32 4.96
CA PRO A 54 -14.43 -11.11 5.77
C PRO A 54 -12.99 -11.04 5.24
N HIS A 55 -12.80 -10.89 3.94
CA HIS A 55 -11.51 -10.83 3.26
C HIS A 55 -10.94 -9.42 3.08
N VAL A 56 -11.64 -8.38 3.54
CA VAL A 56 -11.18 -6.98 3.49
C VAL A 56 -10.67 -6.56 4.86
N TYR A 57 -9.50 -5.93 4.86
CA TYR A 57 -8.86 -5.27 6.00
C TYR A 57 -8.69 -3.79 5.66
N ALA A 58 -8.52 -2.94 6.66
CA ALA A 58 -8.36 -1.51 6.48
C ALA A 58 -7.00 -1.02 6.98
N ALA A 59 -6.50 0.04 6.36
CA ALA A 59 -5.53 0.92 6.97
C ALA A 59 -6.13 2.33 7.09
N VAL A 60 -5.65 3.12 8.06
CA VAL A 60 -6.20 4.45 8.34
C VAL A 60 -5.09 5.48 8.35
N GLY A 61 -5.29 6.59 7.62
CA GLY A 61 -4.26 7.59 7.46
C GLY A 61 -4.72 8.87 6.77
N LEU A 62 -3.79 9.82 6.68
CA LEU A 62 -3.92 11.06 5.92
C LEU A 62 -2.84 11.07 4.84
N HIS A 63 -3.25 10.89 3.59
CA HIS A 63 -2.38 10.96 2.43
C HIS A 63 -1.77 12.35 2.28
N PRO A 64 -0.52 12.49 1.82
CA PRO A 64 0.15 13.79 1.69
C PRO A 64 -0.63 14.80 0.85
N GLU A 65 -1.35 14.39 -0.18
CA GLU A 65 -2.19 15.26 -1.00
C GLU A 65 -3.39 15.87 -0.24
N ASN A 66 -3.80 15.24 0.87
CA ASN A 66 -5.01 15.61 1.64
C ASN A 66 -4.69 16.33 2.96
N CYS A 67 -3.48 16.89 3.12
CA CYS A 67 -3.03 17.51 4.38
C CYS A 67 -3.23 19.03 4.45
N HIS A 68 -3.86 19.68 3.46
CA HIS A 68 -3.99 21.16 3.42
C HIS A 68 -4.59 21.73 4.71
N ASP A 69 -5.66 21.14 5.20
CA ASP A 69 -6.41 21.59 6.38
C ASP A 69 -6.11 20.73 7.60
N PHE A 70 -4.87 20.22 7.71
CA PHE A 70 -4.48 19.37 8.81
C PHE A 70 -4.70 20.06 10.16
N GLN A 71 -5.35 19.35 11.09
CA GLN A 71 -5.50 19.73 12.50
C GLN A 71 -4.97 18.59 13.39
N PRO A 72 -4.27 18.92 14.50
CA PRO A 72 -3.70 17.91 15.40
C PRO A 72 -4.72 16.90 15.94
N GLU A 73 -5.98 17.28 16.08
CA GLU A 73 -7.09 16.44 16.54
C GLU A 73 -7.39 15.28 15.59
N GLN A 74 -7.02 15.40 14.32
CA GLN A 74 -7.19 14.32 13.33
C GLN A 74 -6.31 13.10 13.67
N ILE A 75 -5.17 13.29 14.32
CA ILE A 75 -4.34 12.18 14.81
C ILE A 75 -5.07 11.38 15.88
N GLU A 76 -5.81 12.04 16.78
CA GLU A 76 -6.61 11.35 17.78
C GLU A 76 -7.78 10.57 17.14
N HIS A 77 -8.40 11.12 16.10
CA HIS A 77 -9.42 10.40 15.34
C HIS A 77 -8.84 9.15 14.64
N LEU A 78 -7.67 9.27 14.00
CA LEU A 78 -6.97 8.11 13.42
C LEU A 78 -6.63 7.08 14.50
N ARG A 79 -6.22 7.49 15.70
CA ARG A 79 -5.98 6.60 16.85
C ARG A 79 -7.22 5.77 17.19
N GLN A 80 -8.39 6.40 17.22
CA GLN A 80 -9.66 5.71 17.51
C GLN A 80 -10.05 4.74 16.39
N LEU A 81 -9.85 5.13 15.13
CA LEU A 81 -10.08 4.24 13.98
C LEU A 81 -9.11 3.06 13.97
N ALA A 82 -7.84 3.30 14.31
CA ALA A 82 -6.81 2.26 14.35
C ALA A 82 -7.07 1.16 15.40
N GLN A 83 -7.94 1.41 16.38
CA GLN A 83 -8.38 0.41 17.36
C GLN A 83 -9.57 -0.44 16.89
N ARG A 84 -10.12 -0.16 15.73
CA ARG A 84 -11.25 -0.92 15.19
C ARG A 84 -10.76 -2.30 14.71
N GLU A 85 -11.65 -3.27 14.81
CA GLU A 85 -11.39 -4.61 14.31
C GLU A 85 -10.99 -4.57 12.83
N LYS A 86 -10.01 -5.39 12.44
CA LYS A 86 -9.47 -5.50 11.08
C LYS A 86 -8.78 -4.26 10.53
N VAL A 87 -8.48 -3.24 11.36
CA VAL A 87 -7.52 -2.21 11.01
C VAL A 87 -6.12 -2.73 11.30
N VAL A 88 -5.29 -2.84 10.27
CA VAL A 88 -4.01 -3.58 10.32
C VAL A 88 -2.78 -2.70 10.08
N ALA A 89 -2.97 -1.43 9.72
CA ALA A 89 -1.87 -0.50 9.45
C ALA A 89 -2.29 0.96 9.65
N ILE A 90 -1.28 1.83 9.83
CA ILE A 90 -1.42 3.27 9.60
C ILE A 90 -1.05 3.52 8.14
N GLY A 91 -1.96 4.07 7.36
CA GLY A 91 -1.82 4.29 5.92
C GLY A 91 -3.14 4.65 5.25
N GLU A 92 -3.07 5.32 4.11
CA GLU A 92 -1.88 5.65 3.37
C GLU A 92 -1.27 6.96 3.87
N VAL A 93 0.04 6.97 4.11
CA VAL A 93 0.77 8.13 4.62
C VAL A 93 2.08 8.29 3.84
N GLY A 94 2.66 9.48 3.81
CA GLY A 94 3.92 9.64 3.10
C GLY A 94 4.17 11.04 2.60
N LEU A 95 4.89 11.13 1.46
CA LEU A 95 5.24 12.38 0.79
C LEU A 95 4.95 12.30 -0.70
N ASP A 96 4.32 13.34 -1.25
CA ASP A 96 4.11 13.54 -2.68
C ASP A 96 4.56 14.96 -3.08
N TYR A 97 5.63 15.04 -3.87
CA TYR A 97 6.19 16.30 -4.37
C TYR A 97 5.96 16.48 -5.87
N TYR A 98 5.16 15.61 -6.46
CA TYR A 98 4.94 15.61 -7.90
C TYR A 98 3.97 16.71 -8.36
N TRP A 99 2.86 16.94 -7.64
CA TRP A 99 1.86 17.90 -8.02
C TRP A 99 2.13 19.28 -7.37
N GLU A 100 2.05 20.35 -8.15
CA GLU A 100 2.30 21.71 -7.65
C GLU A 100 1.22 22.17 -6.67
N GLU A 101 -0.01 21.66 -6.81
CA GLU A 101 -1.15 21.95 -5.95
C GLU A 101 -1.13 21.24 -4.61
N ASN A 102 -0.22 20.29 -4.40
CA ASN A 102 -0.11 19.55 -3.15
C ASN A 102 0.24 20.47 -1.96
N PRO A 103 -0.11 20.06 -0.72
CA PRO A 103 0.30 20.79 0.48
C PRO A 103 1.81 21.08 0.52
N PRO A 104 2.22 22.21 1.12
CA PRO A 104 3.64 22.52 1.24
C PRO A 104 4.45 21.35 1.84
N ARG A 105 5.64 21.08 1.31
CA ARG A 105 6.51 19.97 1.74
C ARG A 105 6.70 19.91 3.24
N ALA A 106 6.91 21.07 3.89
CA ALA A 106 7.07 21.14 5.34
C ALA A 106 5.83 20.63 6.11
N LEU A 107 4.62 20.92 5.60
CA LEU A 107 3.38 20.44 6.19
C LEU A 107 3.23 18.92 5.99
N GLN A 108 3.48 18.42 4.78
CA GLN A 108 3.46 16.97 4.51
C GLN A 108 4.42 16.22 5.46
N GLN A 109 5.64 16.73 5.63
CA GLN A 109 6.65 16.15 6.52
C GLN A 109 6.23 16.19 7.99
N GLU A 110 5.59 17.28 8.44
CA GLU A 110 5.05 17.36 9.80
C GLU A 110 3.96 16.32 10.03
N VAL A 111 2.97 16.24 9.13
CA VAL A 111 1.86 15.30 9.22
C VAL A 111 2.36 13.85 9.17
N LEU A 112 3.32 13.56 8.29
CA LEU A 112 3.96 12.25 8.22
C LEU A 112 4.61 11.85 9.56
N ARG A 113 5.43 12.73 10.17
CA ARG A 113 6.06 12.44 11.47
C ARG A 113 5.05 12.14 12.57
N ARG A 114 3.93 12.87 12.61
CA ARG A 114 2.86 12.60 13.58
C ARG A 114 2.21 11.23 13.37
N GLN A 115 2.03 10.82 12.12
CA GLN A 115 1.44 9.52 11.81
C GLN A 115 2.43 8.36 12.04
N LEU A 116 3.73 8.57 11.77
CA LEU A 116 4.77 7.60 12.13
C LEU A 116 4.88 7.42 13.64
N ALA A 117 4.80 8.52 14.42
CA ALA A 117 4.77 8.44 15.88
C ALA A 117 3.52 7.69 16.40
N LEU A 118 2.37 7.88 15.76
CA LEU A 118 1.15 7.12 16.07
C LEU A 118 1.32 5.63 15.76
N ALA A 119 1.91 5.29 14.61
CA ALA A 119 2.19 3.91 14.21
C ALA A 119 3.15 3.22 15.20
N GLU A 120 4.21 3.93 15.63
CA GLU A 120 5.15 3.44 16.64
C GLU A 120 4.46 3.17 17.98
N GLU A 121 3.65 4.10 18.47
CA GLU A 121 2.89 3.98 19.70
C GLU A 121 1.94 2.77 19.67
N LEU A 122 1.19 2.62 18.57
CA LEU A 122 0.22 1.54 18.40
C LEU A 122 0.86 0.20 17.97
N LYS A 123 2.15 0.21 17.62
CA LYS A 123 2.90 -0.94 17.08
C LYS A 123 2.28 -1.49 15.80
N LEU A 124 1.62 -0.63 15.02
CA LEU A 124 1.07 -0.97 13.72
C LEU A 124 2.10 -0.74 12.62
N PRO A 125 2.13 -1.55 11.56
CA PRO A 125 2.93 -1.27 10.38
C PRO A 125 2.38 -0.06 9.61
N VAL A 126 3.22 0.46 8.70
CA VAL A 126 2.90 1.64 7.89
C VAL A 126 2.81 1.27 6.41
N ILE A 127 1.78 1.76 5.71
CA ILE A 127 1.71 1.79 4.25
C ILE A 127 2.17 3.18 3.80
N PHE A 128 3.33 3.24 3.13
CA PHE A 128 4.05 4.46 2.84
C PHE A 128 3.99 4.83 1.35
N HIS A 129 3.46 6.00 1.06
CA HIS A 129 3.45 6.65 -0.25
C HIS A 129 4.71 7.49 -0.45
N ASP A 130 5.39 7.33 -1.59
CA ASP A 130 6.58 8.10 -1.92
C ASP A 130 6.60 8.45 -3.41
N ARG A 131 6.36 9.72 -3.73
CA ARG A 131 6.38 10.20 -5.11
C ARG A 131 7.22 11.47 -5.23
N GLU A 132 8.34 11.38 -5.98
CA GLU A 132 9.31 12.47 -6.17
C GLU A 132 9.87 13.06 -4.85
N ALA A 133 9.83 12.28 -3.74
CA ALA A 133 10.21 12.68 -2.39
C ALA A 133 11.26 11.77 -1.74
N HIS A 134 11.89 10.88 -2.50
CA HIS A 134 12.75 9.79 -2.03
C HIS A 134 13.76 10.17 -0.94
N GLY A 135 14.44 11.33 -1.09
CA GLY A 135 15.44 11.78 -0.13
C GLY A 135 14.86 12.10 1.23
N ASP A 136 13.77 12.88 1.27
CA ASP A 136 13.10 13.27 2.50
C ASP A 136 12.38 12.08 3.13
N SER A 137 11.80 11.19 2.31
CA SER A 137 11.19 9.95 2.76
C SER A 137 12.19 9.07 3.51
N LEU A 138 13.38 8.82 2.92
CA LEU A 138 14.45 8.08 3.58
C LEU A 138 14.96 8.76 4.86
N ALA A 139 15.07 10.09 4.85
CA ALA A 139 15.52 10.84 6.01
C ALA A 139 14.52 10.67 7.17
N ILE A 140 13.22 10.82 6.89
CA ILE A 140 12.19 10.75 7.93
C ILE A 140 12.00 9.32 8.47
N VAL A 141 12.02 8.28 7.63
CA VAL A 141 11.88 6.92 8.15
C VAL A 141 13.05 6.50 9.05
N ARG A 142 14.23 7.08 8.87
CA ARG A 142 15.39 6.88 9.77
C ARG A 142 15.20 7.51 11.16
N GLU A 143 14.34 8.51 11.29
CA GLU A 143 13.97 9.10 12.59
C GLU A 143 13.13 8.12 13.45
N PHE A 144 12.51 7.10 12.83
CA PHE A 144 11.59 6.15 13.46
C PHE A 144 12.06 4.69 13.28
N PRO A 145 13.20 4.30 13.88
CA PRO A 145 13.82 2.98 13.65
C PRO A 145 13.00 1.80 14.18
N ALA A 146 12.02 2.02 15.06
CA ALA A 146 11.13 1.00 15.57
C ALA A 146 9.89 0.78 14.68
N VAL A 147 9.60 1.71 13.76
CA VAL A 147 8.50 1.58 12.80
C VAL A 147 8.92 0.64 11.68
N ARG A 148 8.05 -0.31 11.38
CA ARG A 148 8.15 -1.16 10.19
C ARG A 148 7.09 -0.71 9.17
N GLY A 149 7.40 -0.78 7.89
CA GLY A 149 6.45 -0.35 6.87
C GLY A 149 6.71 -1.02 5.52
N VAL A 150 5.83 -0.72 4.59
CA VAL A 150 5.95 -1.04 3.18
C VAL A 150 5.92 0.24 2.36
N PHE A 151 6.92 0.46 1.52
CA PHE A 151 6.82 1.45 0.45
C PHE A 151 5.93 0.85 -0.64
N HIS A 152 4.69 1.33 -0.71
CA HIS A 152 3.75 0.88 -1.74
C HIS A 152 4.12 1.48 -3.10
N CYS A 153 3.69 0.85 -4.19
CA CYS A 153 3.96 1.32 -5.56
C CYS A 153 5.43 1.71 -5.79
N PHE A 154 6.38 0.94 -5.27
CA PHE A 154 7.78 1.35 -5.20
C PHE A 154 8.34 1.73 -6.57
N SER A 155 8.84 2.97 -6.68
CA SER A 155 9.37 3.57 -7.91
C SER A 155 10.81 4.06 -7.79
N GLY A 156 11.46 3.82 -6.64
CA GLY A 156 12.84 4.23 -6.35
C GLY A 156 13.89 3.44 -7.12
N SER A 157 15.16 3.69 -6.80
CA SER A 157 16.31 2.96 -7.36
C SER A 157 16.64 1.70 -6.55
N VAL A 158 17.59 0.90 -7.08
CA VAL A 158 18.13 -0.27 -6.35
C VAL A 158 18.79 0.15 -5.05
N GLU A 159 19.56 1.25 -5.06
CA GLU A 159 20.25 1.77 -3.87
C GLU A 159 19.25 2.18 -2.78
N MET A 160 18.15 2.85 -3.17
CA MET A 160 17.08 3.18 -2.22
C MET A 160 16.41 1.92 -1.67
N ALA A 161 16.14 0.94 -2.51
CA ALA A 161 15.58 -0.34 -2.09
C ALA A 161 16.48 -1.02 -1.06
N GLU A 162 17.81 -1.09 -1.31
CA GLU A 162 18.78 -1.67 -0.38
C GLU A 162 18.81 -0.95 0.97
N GLU A 163 18.73 0.39 0.99
CA GLU A 163 18.66 1.16 2.22
C GLU A 163 17.37 0.87 3.01
N LEU A 164 16.22 0.83 2.34
CA LEU A 164 14.94 0.47 2.97
C LEU A 164 14.96 -0.94 3.54
N LEU A 165 15.53 -1.90 2.81
CA LEU A 165 15.67 -3.28 3.29
C LEU A 165 16.54 -3.38 4.54
N LYS A 166 17.66 -2.61 4.64
CA LYS A 166 18.49 -2.53 5.84
C LYS A 166 17.74 -1.95 7.04
N LEU A 167 16.81 -1.01 6.80
CA LEU A 167 15.92 -0.44 7.81
C LEU A 167 14.74 -1.37 8.17
N GLY A 168 14.63 -2.54 7.54
CA GLY A 168 13.58 -3.53 7.82
C GLY A 168 12.28 -3.31 7.05
N TRP A 169 12.24 -2.36 6.12
CA TRP A 169 11.04 -2.06 5.32
C TRP A 169 10.80 -3.09 4.22
N MET A 170 9.54 -3.23 3.81
CA MET A 170 9.09 -4.02 2.67
C MET A 170 8.88 -3.12 1.46
N LEU A 171 8.80 -3.72 0.27
CA LEU A 171 8.47 -3.03 -0.98
C LEU A 171 7.29 -3.73 -1.63
N SER A 172 6.30 -2.98 -2.12
CA SER A 172 5.24 -3.57 -2.93
C SER A 172 5.23 -3.02 -4.35
N PHE A 173 4.69 -3.83 -5.25
CA PHE A 173 4.68 -3.58 -6.68
C PHE A 173 3.27 -3.81 -7.23
N ASN A 174 2.87 -2.97 -8.18
CA ASN A 174 1.56 -3.00 -8.83
C ASN A 174 1.64 -3.07 -10.36
N GLY A 175 0.53 -2.85 -11.03
CA GLY A 175 0.42 -2.93 -12.48
C GLY A 175 1.42 -2.09 -13.26
N ALA A 176 1.97 -1.02 -12.66
CA ALA A 176 2.97 -0.16 -13.30
C ALA A 176 4.22 -0.91 -13.77
N ILE A 177 4.61 -1.99 -13.08
CA ILE A 177 5.77 -2.81 -13.50
C ILE A 177 5.59 -3.53 -14.84
N THR A 178 4.34 -3.63 -15.30
CA THR A 178 4.01 -4.24 -16.62
C THR A 178 4.11 -3.24 -17.77
N PHE A 179 4.25 -1.94 -17.49
CA PHE A 179 4.23 -0.90 -18.51
C PHE A 179 5.53 -0.86 -19.32
N LYS A 180 5.43 -0.50 -20.60
CA LYS A 180 6.60 -0.42 -21.50
C LYS A 180 7.67 0.58 -21.04
N ASN A 181 7.28 1.59 -20.28
CA ASN A 181 8.16 2.62 -19.73
C ASN A 181 8.65 2.33 -18.31
N ALA A 182 8.34 1.19 -17.73
CA ALA A 182 8.85 0.74 -16.43
C ALA A 182 10.33 0.39 -16.50
N ARG A 183 11.21 1.40 -16.50
CA ARG A 183 12.67 1.21 -16.70
C ARG A 183 13.39 0.72 -15.46
N LYS A 184 13.08 1.27 -14.28
CA LYS A 184 13.76 0.94 -13.01
C LYS A 184 13.22 -0.36 -12.37
N ALA A 185 11.92 -0.61 -12.46
CA ALA A 185 11.28 -1.73 -11.79
C ALA A 185 11.92 -3.11 -12.08
N PRO A 186 12.34 -3.46 -13.31
CA PRO A 186 13.01 -4.74 -13.56
C PRO A 186 14.31 -4.92 -12.78
N GLU A 187 15.14 -3.88 -12.68
CA GLU A 187 16.40 -3.92 -11.94
C GLU A 187 16.17 -4.04 -10.44
N VAL A 188 15.21 -3.27 -9.90
CA VAL A 188 14.82 -3.33 -8.49
C VAL A 188 14.27 -4.71 -8.14
N ILE A 189 13.33 -5.23 -8.93
CA ILE A 189 12.75 -6.55 -8.70
C ILE A 189 13.81 -7.65 -8.76
N ALA A 190 14.78 -7.57 -9.67
CA ALA A 190 15.88 -8.53 -9.72
C ALA A 190 16.74 -8.50 -8.44
N ALA A 191 17.02 -7.31 -7.89
CA ALA A 191 17.90 -7.11 -6.74
C ALA A 191 17.22 -7.43 -5.39
N VAL A 192 15.94 -7.11 -5.23
CA VAL A 192 15.21 -7.26 -3.95
C VAL A 192 14.89 -8.75 -3.68
N PRO A 193 15.14 -9.27 -2.47
CA PRO A 193 14.72 -10.63 -2.09
C PRO A 193 13.19 -10.78 -2.13
N LEU A 194 12.71 -11.95 -2.61
CA LEU A 194 11.27 -12.20 -2.74
C LEU A 194 10.54 -12.12 -1.39
N GLU A 195 11.20 -12.48 -0.29
CA GLU A 195 10.71 -12.42 1.09
C GLU A 195 10.46 -10.99 1.59
N ARG A 196 10.89 -10.01 0.82
CA ARG A 196 10.74 -8.57 1.10
C ARG A 196 9.80 -7.86 0.13
N MET A 197 9.14 -8.62 -0.75
CA MET A 197 8.21 -8.11 -1.74
C MET A 197 6.76 -8.39 -1.34
N MET A 198 5.88 -7.47 -1.70
CA MET A 198 4.43 -7.68 -1.74
C MET A 198 3.89 -7.30 -3.11
N VAL A 199 2.68 -7.74 -3.42
CA VAL A 199 1.96 -7.40 -4.64
C VAL A 199 0.68 -6.67 -4.28
N GLU A 200 0.32 -5.72 -5.11
CA GLU A 200 -0.86 -4.89 -4.95
C GLU A 200 -1.45 -4.52 -6.32
N THR A 201 -2.62 -3.90 -6.33
CA THR A 201 -3.19 -3.34 -7.57
C THR A 201 -3.14 -1.83 -7.61
N ASP A 202 -3.28 -1.16 -6.49
CA ASP A 202 -3.56 0.27 -6.40
C ASP A 202 -4.88 0.63 -7.14
N ALA A 203 -5.83 -0.30 -7.11
CA ALA A 203 -7.14 -0.13 -7.75
C ALA A 203 -7.90 1.05 -7.12
N PRO A 204 -8.58 1.88 -7.95
CA PRO A 204 -8.97 1.69 -9.34
C PRO A 204 -7.90 2.06 -10.39
N TYR A 205 -6.70 2.43 -9.94
CA TYR A 205 -5.61 2.97 -10.76
C TYR A 205 -4.69 1.86 -11.30
N LEU A 206 -3.71 2.24 -12.12
CA LEU A 206 -2.54 1.47 -12.55
C LEU A 206 -2.82 0.07 -13.11
N THR A 207 -3.95 -0.10 -13.79
CA THR A 207 -4.36 -1.38 -14.40
C THR A 207 -3.24 -1.96 -15.25
N PRO A 208 -2.83 -3.23 -15.00
CA PRO A 208 -1.72 -3.86 -15.69
C PRO A 208 -2.02 -4.13 -17.18
N VAL A 209 -0.96 -4.25 -17.98
CA VAL A 209 -1.05 -4.77 -19.36
C VAL A 209 -1.53 -6.22 -19.31
N PRO A 210 -2.47 -6.66 -20.21
CA PRO A 210 -2.98 -5.95 -21.39
C PRO A 210 -4.23 -5.06 -21.14
N PHE A 211 -4.67 -4.89 -19.92
CA PHE A 211 -5.96 -4.25 -19.60
C PHE A 211 -5.84 -2.75 -19.33
N ARG A 212 -4.69 -2.14 -19.59
CA ARG A 212 -4.45 -0.71 -19.36
C ARG A 212 -5.54 0.17 -19.96
N GLY A 213 -5.99 1.19 -19.18
CA GLY A 213 -7.06 2.10 -19.56
C GLY A 213 -8.45 1.67 -19.13
N LYS A 214 -8.60 0.45 -18.56
CA LYS A 214 -9.81 0.03 -17.85
C LYS A 214 -9.68 0.37 -16.37
N ARG A 215 -10.81 0.44 -15.64
CA ARG A 215 -10.79 0.50 -14.18
C ARG A 215 -10.13 -0.79 -13.64
N ASN A 216 -9.17 -0.63 -12.74
CA ASN A 216 -8.50 -1.73 -12.08
C ASN A 216 -9.40 -2.34 -11.00
N ASP A 217 -9.17 -3.61 -10.66
CA ASP A 217 -9.67 -4.28 -9.46
C ASP A 217 -8.66 -5.35 -9.00
N SER A 218 -8.79 -5.83 -7.77
CA SER A 218 -7.86 -6.80 -7.19
C SER A 218 -7.77 -8.11 -7.99
N GLY A 219 -8.76 -8.42 -8.84
CA GLY A 219 -8.69 -9.58 -9.73
C GLY A 219 -7.53 -9.57 -10.70
N TYR A 220 -6.91 -8.40 -10.96
CA TYR A 220 -5.74 -8.28 -11.82
C TYR A 220 -4.40 -8.44 -11.09
N VAL A 221 -4.38 -8.60 -9.77
CA VAL A 221 -3.12 -8.71 -8.99
C VAL A 221 -2.25 -9.89 -9.41
N HIS A 222 -2.84 -10.96 -9.96
CA HIS A 222 -2.11 -12.10 -10.51
C HIS A 222 -1.13 -11.69 -11.61
N LEU A 223 -1.47 -10.70 -12.46
CA LEU A 223 -0.59 -10.21 -13.53
C LEU A 223 0.66 -9.52 -12.97
N VAL A 224 0.57 -8.95 -11.79
CA VAL A 224 1.72 -8.37 -11.08
C VAL A 224 2.63 -9.49 -10.58
N ALA A 225 2.08 -10.52 -9.94
CA ALA A 225 2.83 -11.69 -9.48
C ALA A 225 3.51 -12.42 -10.63
N GLU A 226 2.80 -12.65 -11.74
CA GLU A 226 3.34 -13.24 -12.97
C GLU A 226 4.51 -12.42 -13.55
N LYS A 227 4.38 -11.07 -13.52
CA LYS A 227 5.44 -10.19 -13.99
C LYS A 227 6.69 -10.27 -13.12
N ILE A 228 6.53 -10.31 -11.79
CA ILE A 228 7.65 -10.52 -10.86
C ILE A 228 8.30 -11.90 -11.12
N ALA A 229 7.49 -12.94 -11.27
CA ALA A 229 7.96 -14.29 -11.58
C ALA A 229 8.81 -14.32 -12.87
N GLN A 230 8.32 -13.67 -13.92
CA GLN A 230 9.06 -13.52 -15.18
C GLN A 230 10.42 -12.84 -14.97
N LEU A 231 10.44 -11.72 -14.23
CA LEU A 231 11.67 -10.94 -14.00
C LEU A 231 12.68 -11.66 -13.12
N LYS A 232 12.22 -12.48 -12.18
CA LYS A 232 13.07 -13.29 -11.29
C LYS A 232 13.44 -14.67 -11.85
N GLY A 233 12.80 -15.09 -12.94
CA GLY A 233 12.98 -16.45 -13.46
C GLY A 233 12.44 -17.53 -12.52
N LEU A 234 11.34 -17.25 -11.81
CA LEU A 234 10.70 -18.14 -10.83
C LEU A 234 9.32 -18.60 -11.34
N PRO A 235 8.79 -19.73 -10.84
CA PRO A 235 7.39 -20.11 -11.06
C PRO A 235 6.43 -19.06 -10.45
N ALA A 236 5.33 -18.75 -11.15
CA ALA A 236 4.33 -17.80 -10.67
C ALA A 236 3.76 -18.21 -9.29
N GLU A 237 3.48 -19.50 -9.11
CA GLU A 237 2.93 -20.05 -7.86
C GLU A 237 3.88 -19.86 -6.66
N GLN A 238 5.20 -19.81 -6.91
CA GLN A 238 6.18 -19.51 -5.87
C GLN A 238 6.08 -18.04 -5.43
N VAL A 239 5.95 -17.13 -6.40
CA VAL A 239 5.80 -15.69 -6.12
C VAL A 239 4.48 -15.44 -5.40
N GLU A 240 3.38 -15.98 -5.90
CA GLU A 240 2.05 -15.85 -5.27
C GLU A 240 2.06 -16.32 -3.80
N ARG A 241 2.62 -17.50 -3.56
CA ARG A 241 2.72 -18.05 -2.19
C ARG A 241 3.58 -17.17 -1.30
N GLN A 242 4.78 -16.77 -1.76
CA GLN A 242 5.69 -15.97 -0.94
C GLN A 242 5.13 -14.60 -0.64
N THR A 243 4.51 -13.93 -1.62
CA THR A 243 3.92 -12.59 -1.40
C THR A 243 2.68 -12.66 -0.51
N TRP A 244 1.90 -13.73 -0.59
CA TRP A 244 0.82 -14.02 0.36
C TRP A 244 1.36 -14.14 1.79
N GLU A 245 2.35 -15.00 2.03
CA GLU A 245 2.98 -15.21 3.33
C GLU A 245 3.61 -13.91 3.88
N ASN A 246 4.21 -13.11 2.99
CA ASN A 246 4.77 -11.82 3.34
C ASN A 246 3.69 -10.85 3.84
N GLY A 247 2.57 -10.72 3.12
CA GLY A 247 1.45 -9.86 3.51
C GLY A 247 0.82 -10.28 4.84
N ILE A 248 0.52 -11.57 4.99
CA ILE A 248 -0.01 -12.14 6.25
C ILE A 248 0.90 -11.79 7.44
N ARG A 249 2.20 -12.06 7.30
CA ARG A 249 3.18 -11.79 8.37
C ARG A 249 3.32 -10.29 8.65
N PHE A 250 3.34 -9.47 7.60
CA PHE A 250 3.53 -8.03 7.72
C PHE A 250 2.37 -7.35 8.43
N PHE A 251 1.15 -7.65 8.04
CA PHE A 251 -0.05 -7.07 8.63
C PHE A 251 -0.52 -7.79 9.91
N GLY A 252 0.11 -8.91 10.28
CA GLY A 252 -0.24 -9.67 11.48
C GLY A 252 -1.64 -10.30 11.40
N ILE A 253 -2.08 -10.67 10.19
CA ILE A 253 -3.40 -11.28 9.96
C ILE A 253 -3.39 -12.72 10.47
N PRO A 254 -4.35 -13.13 11.33
CA PRO A 254 -4.45 -14.50 11.80
C PRO A 254 -4.63 -15.47 10.63
N GLN A 255 -3.92 -16.59 10.66
CA GLN A 255 -4.19 -17.73 9.77
C GLN A 255 -5.15 -18.67 10.51
N GLU A 256 -6.29 -18.96 9.88
CA GLU A 256 -7.21 -19.99 10.36
C GLU A 256 -6.67 -21.39 10.11
#